data_05dbe42b911b6878a53dcced264333f2
#
_entry.id   05dbe42b911b6878a53dcced264333f2
#
_cell.length_a   1.000
_cell.length_b   1.000
_cell.length_c   1.000
_cell.angle_alpha   90.00
_cell.angle_beta   90.00
_cell.angle_gamma   90.00
#
_symmetry.space_group_name_H-M   'P 1'
#
loop_
_entity.id
_entity.type
_entity.pdbx_description
1 polymer ?
#
loop_
_entity_poly.entity_id
_entity_poly.type
_entity_poly.pdbx_seq_one_letter_code
_entity_poly.pdbx_strand_id
1 'polypeptide(L)'
;MDDIHGVGESQGIPAQDNSGDLLKFIGRRVRVNLLSLFSLGVLFFVVAGTLQVIGFWLYAGTVLAYQIISLLILVPRYPAYVELARIRKIHRTDVKDWDRLIIRVLLVATSLMYGLAALDLGRVHLGILPLWIFPLGILFYTAGSALNQWAMIHNPHFEKEVRIQTDRAHQVIAAGPYRIVRHPGYLGSLLGYVSFPLILGSALAFFGVIFCIGGTVARTYFEDRTLCRELDGYRAYARMVPYRLIPFIW
;
A
#
# COMPACT_ATOMS: atom_id res chain seq x y z
N MET A 1 41.67 17.62 -35.95
CA MET A 1 42.17 16.27 -36.17
C MET A 1 42.60 15.78 -34.82
N ASP A 2 41.94 14.65 -34.44
CA ASP A 2 42.32 13.76 -33.32
C ASP A 2 41.92 14.27 -31.93
N ASP A 3 41.19 13.59 -31.05
CA ASP A 3 40.65 12.24 -31.00
C ASP A 3 39.46 12.27 -30.04
N ILE A 4 38.29 11.86 -30.49
CA ILE A 4 37.14 11.53 -29.63
C ILE A 4 37.02 10.01 -29.61
N HIS A 5 37.69 9.32 -28.72
CA HIS A 5 37.42 7.94 -28.36
C HIS A 5 37.61 7.73 -26.85
N GLY A 6 36.51 7.60 -26.16
CA GLY A 6 36.44 7.26 -24.75
C GLY A 6 35.01 6.97 -24.36
N VAL A 7 34.35 6.11 -25.15
CA VAL A 7 33.09 5.47 -24.68
C VAL A 7 33.47 4.45 -23.62
N GLY A 8 33.32 4.84 -22.36
CA GLY A 8 33.48 3.94 -21.23
C GLY A 8 32.50 2.78 -21.35
N GLU A 9 33.05 1.58 -21.57
CA GLU A 9 32.34 0.33 -21.41
C GLU A 9 31.64 0.32 -20.05
N SER A 10 30.31 0.21 -20.07
CA SER A 10 29.54 -0.11 -18.89
C SER A 10 30.00 -1.46 -18.37
N GLN A 11 30.78 -1.46 -17.29
CA GLN A 11 31.10 -2.68 -16.56
C GLN A 11 29.79 -3.33 -16.14
N GLY A 12 29.40 -4.38 -16.85
CA GLY A 12 28.27 -5.22 -16.53
C GLY A 12 28.45 -5.74 -15.11
N ILE A 13 27.55 -5.35 -14.23
CA ILE A 13 27.41 -5.95 -12.89
C ILE A 13 27.25 -7.46 -13.14
N PRO A 14 28.13 -8.32 -12.61
CA PRO A 14 27.99 -9.76 -12.81
C PRO A 14 26.62 -10.19 -12.30
N ALA A 15 25.89 -10.92 -13.12
CA ALA A 15 24.64 -11.56 -12.73
C ALA A 15 24.94 -12.59 -11.65
N GLN A 16 24.96 -12.17 -10.39
CA GLN A 16 24.95 -13.09 -9.26
C GLN A 16 23.68 -13.92 -9.35
N ASP A 17 23.81 -15.23 -9.19
CA ASP A 17 22.69 -16.15 -9.11
C ASP A 17 21.81 -15.79 -7.91
N ASN A 18 20.83 -14.94 -8.15
CA ASN A 18 19.91 -14.40 -7.15
C ASN A 18 18.70 -15.32 -6.87
N SER A 19 18.66 -16.51 -7.46
CA SER A 19 17.52 -17.43 -7.36
C SER A 19 17.22 -17.85 -5.92
N GLY A 20 18.26 -18.15 -5.13
CA GLY A 20 18.11 -18.52 -3.73
C GLY A 20 17.58 -17.37 -2.84
N ASP A 21 18.02 -16.15 -3.09
CA ASP A 21 17.58 -14.97 -2.33
C ASP A 21 16.16 -14.56 -2.73
N LEU A 22 15.79 -14.74 -3.98
CA LEU A 22 14.44 -14.54 -4.48
C LEU A 22 13.44 -15.49 -3.81
N LEU A 23 13.77 -16.77 -3.73
CA LEU A 23 12.94 -17.77 -3.06
C LEU A 23 12.77 -17.46 -1.56
N LYS A 24 13.84 -17.05 -0.88
CA LYS A 24 13.79 -16.61 0.52
C LYS A 24 12.89 -15.38 0.70
N PHE A 25 12.98 -14.41 -0.22
CA PHE A 25 12.13 -13.22 -0.19
C PHE A 25 10.66 -13.56 -0.39
N ILE A 26 10.33 -14.37 -1.40
CA ILE A 26 8.96 -14.84 -1.67
C ILE A 26 8.42 -15.60 -0.46
N GLY A 27 9.16 -16.60 0.04
CA GLY A 27 8.76 -17.42 1.18
C GLY A 27 8.51 -16.60 2.45
N ARG A 28 9.34 -15.58 2.69
CA ARG A 28 9.14 -14.66 3.81
C ARG A 28 7.88 -13.81 3.61
N ARG A 29 7.66 -13.25 2.41
CA ARG A 29 6.49 -12.41 2.13
C ARG A 29 5.19 -13.22 2.27
N VAL A 30 5.18 -14.42 1.73
CA VAL A 30 4.04 -15.35 1.87
C VAL A 30 3.78 -15.66 3.34
N ARG A 31 4.81 -16.03 4.11
CA ARG A 31 4.66 -16.30 5.55
C ARG A 31 4.08 -15.12 6.32
N VAL A 32 4.65 -13.92 6.13
CA VAL A 32 4.17 -12.72 6.83
C VAL A 32 2.70 -12.44 6.49
N ASN A 33 2.32 -12.56 5.22
CA ASN A 33 0.96 -12.33 4.79
C ASN A 33 -0.02 -13.38 5.33
N LEU A 34 0.37 -14.66 5.31
CA LEU A 34 -0.45 -15.74 5.89
C LEU A 34 -0.63 -15.59 7.40
N LEU A 35 0.45 -15.27 8.13
CA LEU A 35 0.39 -15.00 9.57
C LEU A 35 -0.48 -13.79 9.88
N SER A 36 -0.37 -12.72 9.09
CA SER A 36 -1.19 -11.52 9.27
C SER A 36 -2.68 -11.81 9.02
N LEU A 37 -2.98 -12.54 7.94
CA LEU A 37 -4.35 -12.93 7.61
C LEU A 37 -4.93 -13.91 8.67
N PHE A 38 -4.13 -14.85 9.14
CA PHE A 38 -4.51 -15.77 10.22
C PHE A 38 -4.79 -15.01 11.51
N SER A 39 -3.88 -14.15 11.95
CA SER A 39 -4.05 -13.35 13.18
C SER A 39 -5.28 -12.45 13.09
N LEU A 40 -5.49 -11.82 11.93
CA LEU A 40 -6.68 -11.01 11.67
C LEU A 40 -7.95 -11.87 11.73
N GLY A 41 -7.93 -13.08 11.16
CA GLY A 41 -9.04 -14.04 11.20
C GLY A 41 -9.39 -14.46 12.62
N VAL A 42 -8.37 -14.79 13.42
CA VAL A 42 -8.57 -15.14 14.84
C VAL A 42 -9.27 -14.00 15.59
N LEU A 43 -8.75 -12.78 15.48
CA LEU A 43 -9.35 -11.61 16.13
C LEU A 43 -10.77 -11.35 15.64
N PHE A 44 -10.98 -11.44 14.33
CA PHE A 44 -12.30 -11.23 13.72
C PHE A 44 -13.32 -12.23 14.25
N PHE A 45 -13.01 -13.53 14.24
CA PHE A 45 -13.95 -14.58 14.66
C PHE A 45 -14.16 -14.63 16.18
N VAL A 46 -13.18 -14.23 16.98
CA VAL A 46 -13.38 -14.03 18.42
C VAL A 46 -14.43 -12.94 18.68
N VAL A 47 -14.35 -11.82 17.96
CA VAL A 47 -15.33 -10.74 18.08
C VAL A 47 -16.69 -11.13 17.49
N ALA A 48 -16.70 -11.77 16.34
CA ALA A 48 -17.92 -12.23 15.67
C ALA A 48 -18.66 -13.33 16.47
N GLY A 49 -17.91 -14.15 17.19
CA GLY A 49 -18.47 -15.29 17.95
C GLY A 49 -18.90 -16.47 17.07
N THR A 50 -18.59 -16.45 15.78
CA THR A 50 -18.93 -17.50 14.81
C THR A 50 -17.93 -17.52 13.66
N LEU A 51 -17.68 -18.70 13.10
CA LEU A 51 -16.88 -18.91 11.88
C LEU A 51 -17.73 -18.80 10.59
N GLN A 52 -19.04 -18.67 10.70
CA GLN A 52 -19.99 -18.69 9.58
C GLN A 52 -20.19 -17.30 8.95
N VAL A 53 -19.13 -16.48 8.91
CA VAL A 53 -19.15 -15.17 8.25
C VAL A 53 -18.57 -15.33 6.84
N ILE A 54 -19.45 -15.57 5.87
CA ILE A 54 -19.04 -15.83 4.47
C ILE A 54 -18.21 -14.69 3.89
N GLY A 55 -18.55 -13.44 4.20
CA GLY A 55 -17.82 -12.25 3.74
C GLY A 55 -16.35 -12.26 4.15
N PHE A 56 -16.01 -12.79 5.35
CA PHE A 56 -14.62 -12.91 5.76
C PHE A 56 -13.82 -13.90 4.88
N TRP A 57 -14.41 -15.03 4.55
CA TRP A 57 -13.76 -16.03 3.69
C TRP A 57 -13.61 -15.55 2.26
N LEU A 58 -14.59 -14.80 1.75
CA LEU A 58 -14.50 -14.12 0.45
C LEU A 58 -13.40 -13.07 0.45
N TYR A 59 -13.27 -12.27 1.52
CA TYR A 59 -12.16 -11.32 1.68
C TYR A 59 -10.81 -12.03 1.72
N ALA A 60 -10.68 -13.06 2.55
CA ALA A 60 -9.44 -13.84 2.66
C ALA A 60 -9.05 -14.47 1.30
N GLY A 61 -10.01 -15.06 0.60
CA GLY A 61 -9.80 -15.62 -0.75
C GLY A 61 -9.37 -14.57 -1.76
N THR A 62 -10.00 -13.39 -1.76
CA THR A 62 -9.63 -12.26 -2.63
C THR A 62 -8.20 -11.80 -2.37
N VAL A 63 -7.84 -11.61 -1.09
CA VAL A 63 -6.48 -11.21 -0.68
C VAL A 63 -5.45 -12.24 -1.14
N LEU A 64 -5.69 -13.52 -0.89
CA LEU A 64 -4.78 -14.62 -1.25
C LEU A 64 -4.64 -14.75 -2.76
N ALA A 65 -5.75 -14.75 -3.50
CA ALA A 65 -5.75 -14.82 -4.97
C ALA A 65 -4.95 -13.67 -5.57
N TYR A 66 -5.22 -12.43 -5.12
CA TYR A 66 -4.47 -11.27 -5.59
C TYR A 66 -2.97 -11.38 -5.27
N GLN A 67 -2.60 -11.85 -4.09
CA GLN A 67 -1.18 -12.01 -3.72
C GLN A 67 -0.47 -13.05 -4.58
N ILE A 68 -1.10 -14.19 -4.83
CA ILE A 68 -0.55 -15.25 -5.70
C ILE A 68 -0.35 -14.70 -7.12
N ILE A 69 -1.38 -14.09 -7.71
CA ILE A 69 -1.31 -13.51 -9.06
C ILE A 69 -0.23 -12.43 -9.12
N SER A 70 -0.18 -11.56 -8.11
CA SER A 70 0.82 -10.50 -8.01
C SER A 70 2.25 -11.05 -7.94
N LEU A 71 2.50 -12.10 -7.17
CA LEU A 71 3.81 -12.74 -7.10
C LEU A 71 4.20 -13.40 -8.43
N LEU A 72 3.27 -14.11 -9.08
CA LEU A 72 3.50 -14.76 -10.36
C LEU A 72 3.80 -13.77 -11.50
N ILE A 73 3.19 -12.58 -11.46
CA ILE A 73 3.35 -11.57 -12.51
C ILE A 73 4.54 -10.64 -12.23
N LEU A 74 4.66 -10.14 -11.00
CA LEU A 74 5.61 -9.06 -10.69
C LEU A 74 7.03 -9.56 -10.47
N VAL A 75 7.19 -10.69 -9.81
CA VAL A 75 8.52 -11.19 -9.49
C VAL A 75 9.37 -11.46 -10.75
N PRO A 76 8.85 -12.13 -11.79
CA PRO A 76 9.61 -12.35 -13.01
C PRO A 76 9.86 -11.08 -13.82
N ARG A 77 8.92 -10.13 -13.80
CA ARG A 77 8.98 -8.91 -14.63
C ARG A 77 9.76 -7.76 -14.00
N TYR A 78 9.86 -7.73 -12.68
CA TYR A 78 10.45 -6.62 -11.94
C TYR A 78 11.41 -7.12 -10.85
N PRO A 79 12.58 -7.68 -11.21
CA PRO A 79 13.57 -8.13 -10.23
C PRO A 79 14.02 -7.01 -9.29
N ALA A 80 14.08 -5.76 -9.79
CA ALA A 80 14.34 -4.58 -8.96
C ALA A 80 13.32 -4.37 -7.83
N TYR A 81 12.07 -4.82 -8.00
CA TYR A 81 11.06 -4.77 -6.95
C TYR A 81 11.44 -5.60 -5.72
N VAL A 82 12.08 -6.74 -5.93
CA VAL A 82 12.59 -7.61 -4.87
C VAL A 82 13.70 -6.91 -4.11
N GLU A 83 14.64 -6.30 -4.83
CA GLU A 83 15.76 -5.57 -4.22
C GLU A 83 15.28 -4.34 -3.46
N LEU A 84 14.38 -3.54 -4.03
CA LEU A 84 13.75 -2.41 -3.34
C LEU A 84 13.05 -2.83 -2.05
N ALA A 85 12.35 -3.96 -2.06
CA ALA A 85 11.69 -4.48 -0.86
C ALA A 85 12.69 -4.96 0.22
N ARG A 86 13.90 -5.37 -0.19
CA ARG A 86 15.00 -5.74 0.71
C ARG A 86 15.64 -4.51 1.36
N ILE A 87 15.90 -3.47 0.57
CA ILE A 87 16.56 -2.24 1.02
C ILE A 87 15.68 -1.44 2.00
N ARG A 88 14.36 -1.48 1.86
CA ARG A 88 13.38 -0.78 2.71
C ARG A 88 13.43 -1.12 4.21
N LYS A 89 14.28 -2.05 4.63
CA LYS A 89 14.38 -2.50 6.02
C LYS A 89 15.30 -1.70 6.93
N ILE A 90 16.09 -0.79 6.37
CA ILE A 90 17.31 -0.33 7.04
C ILE A 90 17.12 1.06 7.58
N HIS A 91 16.49 1.59 8.33
CA HIS A 91 16.56 2.84 9.15
C HIS A 91 15.19 3.44 9.52
N ARG A 92 14.97 3.55 10.84
CA ARG A 92 13.77 4.14 11.43
C ARG A 92 14.07 5.43 12.21
N THR A 93 15.20 6.08 11.99
CA THR A 93 15.67 7.12 12.89
C THR A 93 15.05 8.49 12.66
N ASP A 94 14.62 8.82 11.42
CA ASP A 94 14.23 10.20 11.06
C ASP A 94 12.73 10.33 10.69
N VAL A 95 11.89 9.49 11.28
CA VAL A 95 10.43 9.53 11.05
C VAL A 95 9.83 10.76 11.72
N LYS A 96 9.01 11.50 10.96
CA LYS A 96 8.31 12.68 11.49
C LYS A 96 7.35 12.32 12.62
N ASP A 97 7.38 13.06 13.73
CA ASP A 97 6.54 12.75 14.90
C ASP A 97 5.05 12.79 14.60
N TRP A 98 4.61 13.73 13.75
CA TRP A 98 3.22 13.78 13.30
C TRP A 98 2.81 12.53 12.51
N ASP A 99 3.75 11.91 11.76
CA ASP A 99 3.48 10.69 11.01
C ASP A 99 3.26 9.50 11.94
N ARG A 100 4.07 9.40 13.00
CA ARG A 100 3.89 8.37 14.04
C ARG A 100 2.51 8.46 14.70
N LEU A 101 2.04 9.70 14.95
CA LEU A 101 0.69 9.91 15.51
C LEU A 101 -0.39 9.46 14.52
N ILE A 102 -0.31 9.89 13.25
CA ILE A 102 -1.29 9.53 12.23
C ILE A 102 -1.30 8.01 11.99
N ILE A 103 -0.15 7.35 11.95
CA ILE A 103 -0.07 5.89 11.81
C ILE A 103 -0.80 5.19 12.98
N ARG A 104 -0.66 5.68 14.21
CA ARG A 104 -1.41 5.13 15.36
C ARG A 104 -2.92 5.35 15.21
N VAL A 105 -3.33 6.54 14.78
CA VAL A 105 -4.75 6.83 14.51
C VAL A 105 -5.29 5.91 13.42
N LEU A 106 -4.54 5.72 12.33
CA LEU A 106 -4.92 4.79 11.25
C LEU A 106 -4.98 3.34 11.74
N LEU A 107 -4.09 2.93 12.63
CA LEU A 107 -4.15 1.59 13.24
C LEU A 107 -5.43 1.41 14.06
N VAL A 108 -5.78 2.39 14.90
CA VAL A 108 -7.02 2.37 15.68
C VAL A 108 -8.24 2.39 14.77
N ALA A 109 -8.26 3.26 13.75
CA ALA A 109 -9.35 3.36 12.78
C ALA A 109 -9.56 2.04 12.00
N THR A 110 -8.45 1.42 11.57
CA THR A 110 -8.49 0.12 10.89
C THR A 110 -8.99 -0.96 11.85
N SER A 111 -8.53 -1.00 13.10
CA SER A 111 -9.01 -1.96 14.11
C SER A 111 -10.50 -1.77 14.38
N LEU A 112 -10.96 -0.53 14.45
CA LEU A 112 -12.39 -0.20 14.59
C LEU A 112 -13.20 -0.71 13.40
N MET A 113 -12.72 -0.50 12.17
CA MET A 113 -13.35 -0.97 10.95
C MET A 113 -13.53 -2.51 10.97
N TYR A 114 -12.47 -3.24 11.34
CA TYR A 114 -12.52 -4.71 11.45
C TYR A 114 -13.45 -5.18 12.59
N GLY A 115 -13.35 -4.52 13.75
CA GLY A 115 -14.18 -4.84 14.92
C GLY A 115 -15.67 -4.62 14.68
N LEU A 116 -16.02 -3.50 14.05
CA LEU A 116 -17.40 -3.19 13.69
C LEU A 116 -17.96 -4.16 12.66
N ALA A 117 -17.17 -4.56 11.65
CA ALA A 117 -17.58 -5.60 10.71
C ALA A 117 -17.84 -6.94 11.40
N ALA A 118 -16.94 -7.34 12.31
CA ALA A 118 -17.07 -8.60 13.04
C ALA A 118 -18.31 -8.62 13.95
N LEU A 119 -18.55 -7.52 14.67
CA LEU A 119 -19.75 -7.36 15.50
C LEU A 119 -21.03 -7.39 14.66
N ASP A 120 -21.03 -6.62 13.56
CA ASP A 120 -22.20 -6.51 12.67
C ASP A 120 -22.59 -7.86 12.07
N LEU A 121 -21.64 -8.57 11.49
CA LEU A 121 -21.88 -9.81 10.77
C LEU A 121 -22.04 -11.04 11.67
N GLY A 122 -21.48 -10.99 12.89
CA GLY A 122 -21.50 -12.11 13.80
C GLY A 122 -22.56 -12.06 14.91
N ARG A 123 -22.97 -10.85 15.30
CA ARG A 123 -23.83 -10.67 16.51
C ARG A 123 -25.01 -9.75 16.32
N VAL A 124 -24.81 -8.60 15.69
CA VAL A 124 -25.78 -7.48 15.75
C VAL A 124 -26.70 -7.44 14.53
N HIS A 125 -26.17 -7.73 13.35
CA HIS A 125 -26.88 -7.84 12.06
C HIS A 125 -27.64 -6.56 11.65
N LEU A 126 -27.07 -5.38 11.97
CA LEU A 126 -27.71 -4.07 11.70
C LEU A 126 -27.46 -3.55 10.28
N GLY A 127 -26.31 -3.88 9.69
CA GLY A 127 -25.86 -3.26 8.44
C GLY A 127 -25.44 -4.26 7.38
N ILE A 128 -26.13 -5.38 7.23
CA ILE A 128 -25.78 -6.41 6.25
C ILE A 128 -26.01 -5.89 4.83
N LEU A 129 -24.94 -5.85 4.05
CA LEU A 129 -25.00 -5.48 2.64
C LEU A 129 -25.35 -6.71 1.78
N PRO A 130 -26.11 -6.49 0.68
CA PRO A 130 -26.47 -7.60 -0.21
C PRO A 130 -25.24 -8.14 -0.96
N LEU A 131 -25.20 -9.44 -1.21
CA LEU A 131 -24.07 -10.14 -1.83
C LEU A 131 -23.71 -9.63 -3.22
N TRP A 132 -24.65 -9.03 -3.96
CA TRP A 132 -24.37 -8.48 -5.30
C TRP A 132 -23.40 -7.29 -5.27
N ILE A 133 -23.13 -6.69 -4.10
CA ILE A 133 -22.16 -5.59 -3.95
C ILE A 133 -20.71 -6.09 -3.88
N PHE A 134 -20.50 -7.36 -3.58
CA PHE A 134 -19.18 -7.99 -3.45
C PHE A 134 -18.24 -7.79 -4.66
N PRO A 135 -18.70 -7.92 -5.93
CA PRO A 135 -17.83 -7.67 -7.08
C PRO A 135 -17.26 -6.25 -7.11
N LEU A 136 -18.01 -5.25 -6.64
CA LEU A 136 -17.52 -3.88 -6.52
C LEU A 136 -16.39 -3.77 -5.48
N GLY A 137 -16.53 -4.50 -4.38
CA GLY A 137 -15.48 -4.62 -3.38
C GLY A 137 -14.19 -5.25 -3.95
N ILE A 138 -14.31 -6.33 -4.72
CA ILE A 138 -13.16 -6.93 -5.43
C ILE A 138 -12.52 -5.94 -6.38
N LEU A 139 -13.32 -5.21 -7.14
CA LEU A 139 -12.82 -4.20 -8.08
C LEU A 139 -11.99 -3.12 -7.34
N PHE A 140 -12.50 -2.58 -6.25
CA PHE A 140 -11.77 -1.57 -5.47
C PHE A 140 -10.51 -2.16 -4.81
N TYR A 141 -10.57 -3.39 -4.31
CA TYR A 141 -9.40 -4.06 -3.73
C TYR A 141 -8.30 -4.27 -4.78
N THR A 142 -8.65 -4.81 -5.93
CA THR A 142 -7.69 -5.10 -7.01
C THR A 142 -7.12 -3.82 -7.61
N ALA A 143 -7.95 -2.82 -7.88
CA ALA A 143 -7.52 -1.52 -8.40
C ALA A 143 -6.60 -0.80 -7.39
N GLY A 144 -6.97 -0.75 -6.12
CA GLY A 144 -6.17 -0.14 -5.06
C GLY A 144 -4.84 -0.83 -4.86
N SER A 145 -4.84 -2.17 -4.83
CA SER A 145 -3.62 -2.97 -4.69
C SER A 145 -2.71 -2.85 -5.91
N ALA A 146 -3.27 -2.84 -7.12
CA ALA A 146 -2.52 -2.64 -8.36
C ALA A 146 -1.88 -1.25 -8.41
N LEU A 147 -2.61 -0.21 -7.99
CA LEU A 147 -2.10 1.16 -7.92
C LEU A 147 -0.96 1.29 -6.89
N ASN A 148 -1.10 0.67 -5.72
CA ASN A 148 -0.03 0.60 -4.72
C ASN A 148 1.22 -0.08 -5.28
N GLN A 149 1.07 -1.21 -5.96
CA GLN A 149 2.19 -1.92 -6.57
C GLN A 149 2.84 -1.11 -7.69
N TRP A 150 2.04 -0.46 -8.54
CA TRP A 150 2.54 0.41 -9.59
C TRP A 150 3.34 1.59 -9.02
N ALA A 151 2.85 2.21 -7.96
CA ALA A 151 3.58 3.25 -7.23
C ALA A 151 4.90 2.72 -6.65
N MET A 152 4.88 1.54 -6.02
CA MET A 152 6.06 0.91 -5.43
C MET A 152 7.13 0.54 -6.45
N ILE A 153 6.76 0.11 -7.65
CA ILE A 153 7.69 -0.27 -8.71
C ILE A 153 8.47 0.95 -9.22
N HIS A 154 7.80 2.09 -9.33
CA HIS A 154 8.40 3.32 -9.89
C HIS A 154 9.12 4.17 -8.86
N ASN A 155 8.85 3.98 -7.56
CA ASN A 155 9.43 4.80 -6.51
C ASN A 155 10.34 3.98 -5.57
N PRO A 156 11.66 4.08 -5.71
CA PRO A 156 12.61 3.43 -4.81
C PRO A 156 12.54 3.96 -3.38
N HIS A 157 12.01 5.19 -3.20
CA HIS A 157 11.84 5.83 -1.90
C HIS A 157 10.49 5.54 -1.23
N PHE A 158 9.69 4.65 -1.80
CA PHE A 158 8.39 4.28 -1.24
C PHE A 158 8.55 3.53 0.10
N GLU A 159 8.25 4.18 1.20
CA GLU A 159 8.29 3.63 2.57
C GLU A 159 6.93 3.76 3.27
N LYS A 160 6.79 3.01 4.38
CA LYS A 160 5.57 3.09 5.21
C LYS A 160 5.53 4.34 6.08
N GLU A 161 6.68 4.91 6.39
CA GLU A 161 6.87 6.04 7.30
C GLU A 161 7.36 7.25 6.49
N VAL A 162 6.92 8.44 6.88
CA VAL A 162 7.32 9.68 6.20
C VAL A 162 8.63 10.21 6.79
N ARG A 163 9.66 10.24 5.95
CA ARG A 163 10.97 10.83 6.24
C ARG A 163 11.64 11.33 4.97
N ILE A 164 12.58 12.24 5.08
CA ILE A 164 13.50 12.54 3.98
C ILE A 164 14.66 11.55 4.04
N GLN A 165 14.83 10.75 3.01
CA GLN A 165 15.81 9.66 2.95
C GLN A 165 17.18 10.18 2.51
N THR A 166 17.83 11.02 3.31
CA THR A 166 19.15 11.60 3.00
C THR A 166 20.22 10.52 2.82
N ASP A 167 20.08 9.42 3.56
CA ASP A 167 20.90 8.22 3.49
C ASP A 167 20.83 7.50 2.12
N ARG A 168 19.82 7.82 1.30
CA ARG A 168 19.56 7.19 0.00
C ARG A 168 19.41 8.21 -1.15
N ALA A 169 19.97 9.39 -0.98
CA ALA A 169 19.88 10.48 -1.97
C ALA A 169 18.44 10.66 -2.49
N HIS A 170 17.50 10.95 -1.57
CA HIS A 170 16.07 11.05 -1.89
C HIS A 170 15.83 12.01 -3.06
N GLN A 171 15.21 11.53 -4.09
CA GLN A 171 14.92 12.28 -5.31
C GLN A 171 13.42 12.27 -5.61
N VAL A 172 12.96 13.30 -6.31
CA VAL A 172 11.58 13.39 -6.80
C VAL A 172 11.35 12.38 -7.91
N ILE A 173 10.33 11.58 -7.75
CA ILE A 173 9.88 10.62 -8.76
C ILE A 173 8.66 11.17 -9.49
N ALA A 174 8.81 11.35 -10.81
CA ALA A 174 7.76 11.83 -11.72
C ALA A 174 7.44 10.79 -12.81
N ALA A 175 7.58 9.49 -12.50
CA ALA A 175 7.34 8.38 -13.43
C ALA A 175 6.12 7.55 -13.04
N GLY A 176 5.58 6.79 -13.99
CA GLY A 176 4.44 5.91 -13.74
C GLY A 176 3.23 6.67 -13.21
N PRO A 177 2.58 6.22 -12.12
CA PRO A 177 1.39 6.85 -11.57
C PRO A 177 1.66 8.24 -10.97
N TYR A 178 2.92 8.56 -10.66
CA TYR A 178 3.33 9.88 -10.17
C TYR A 178 3.24 11.00 -11.23
N ARG A 179 2.96 10.65 -12.50
CA ARG A 179 2.61 11.63 -13.55
C ARG A 179 1.17 12.12 -13.44
N ILE A 180 0.32 11.38 -12.74
CA ILE A 180 -1.12 11.65 -12.66
C ILE A 180 -1.47 12.30 -11.33
N VAL A 181 -1.01 11.70 -10.23
CA VAL A 181 -1.19 12.20 -8.86
C VAL A 181 0.10 12.08 -8.06
N ARG A 182 0.29 12.96 -7.07
CA ARG A 182 1.52 12.98 -6.29
C ARG A 182 1.62 11.83 -5.28
N HIS A 183 0.49 11.31 -4.79
CA HIS A 183 0.44 10.27 -3.77
C HIS A 183 -0.40 9.05 -4.19
N PRO A 184 -0.01 8.36 -5.28
CA PRO A 184 -0.79 7.23 -5.81
C PRO A 184 -0.91 6.07 -4.82
N GLY A 185 0.08 5.87 -3.95
CA GLY A 185 0.01 4.86 -2.89
C GLY A 185 -1.11 5.12 -1.87
N TYR A 186 -1.34 6.38 -1.51
CA TYR A 186 -2.45 6.73 -0.62
C TYR A 186 -3.80 6.59 -1.30
N LEU A 187 -3.91 6.95 -2.58
CA LEU A 187 -5.13 6.67 -3.35
C LEU A 187 -5.43 5.17 -3.40
N GLY A 188 -4.41 4.33 -3.62
CA GLY A 188 -4.55 2.88 -3.55
C GLY A 188 -5.02 2.39 -2.18
N SER A 189 -4.53 3.00 -1.09
CA SER A 189 -4.98 2.67 0.27
C SER A 189 -6.43 3.07 0.53
N LEU A 190 -6.87 4.23 0.03
CA LEU A 190 -8.27 4.67 0.12
C LEU A 190 -9.23 3.68 -0.55
N LEU A 191 -8.89 3.21 -1.76
CA LEU A 191 -9.65 2.17 -2.44
C LEU A 191 -9.69 0.87 -1.62
N GLY A 192 -8.56 0.50 -1.01
CA GLY A 192 -8.47 -0.65 -0.11
C GLY A 192 -9.38 -0.54 1.11
N TYR A 193 -9.46 0.62 1.77
CA TYR A 193 -10.37 0.83 2.90
C TYR A 193 -11.83 0.70 2.50
N VAL A 194 -12.23 1.28 1.36
CA VAL A 194 -13.61 1.18 0.86
C VAL A 194 -13.93 -0.26 0.43
N SER A 195 -12.98 -0.99 -0.12
CA SER A 195 -13.19 -2.37 -0.57
C SER A 195 -13.57 -3.34 0.56
N PHE A 196 -13.02 -3.12 1.75
CA PHE A 196 -13.17 -4.02 2.88
C PHE A 196 -14.63 -4.23 3.31
N PRO A 197 -15.42 -3.17 3.67
CA PRO A 197 -16.83 -3.34 4.02
C PRO A 197 -17.68 -3.91 2.87
N LEU A 198 -17.34 -3.59 1.63
CA LEU A 198 -18.06 -4.10 0.45
C LEU A 198 -17.84 -5.61 0.26
N ILE A 199 -16.60 -6.10 0.46
CA ILE A 199 -16.29 -7.53 0.36
C ILE A 199 -16.87 -8.31 1.54
N LEU A 200 -16.77 -7.76 2.75
CA LEU A 200 -17.31 -8.40 3.95
C LEU A 200 -18.83 -8.41 3.97
N GLY A 201 -19.46 -7.40 3.36
CA GLY A 201 -20.91 -7.23 3.40
C GLY A 201 -21.42 -6.51 4.64
N SER A 202 -20.61 -5.60 5.25
CA SER A 202 -20.99 -4.83 6.45
C SER A 202 -21.01 -3.33 6.20
N ALA A 203 -22.19 -2.71 6.26
CA ALA A 203 -22.32 -1.26 6.21
C ALA A 203 -21.77 -0.58 7.47
N LEU A 204 -21.83 -1.24 8.63
CA LEU A 204 -21.34 -0.68 9.88
C LEU A 204 -19.83 -0.43 9.87
N ALA A 205 -19.09 -1.25 9.11
CA ALA A 205 -17.65 -1.06 8.92
C ALA A 205 -17.28 0.27 8.24
N PHE A 206 -18.19 0.88 7.47
CA PHE A 206 -17.93 2.20 6.84
C PHE A 206 -17.70 3.31 7.86
N PHE A 207 -18.19 3.16 9.08
CA PHE A 207 -17.88 4.10 10.15
C PHE A 207 -16.35 4.16 10.41
N GLY A 208 -15.68 3.00 10.46
CA GLY A 208 -14.21 2.96 10.55
C GLY A 208 -13.50 3.50 9.30
N VAL A 209 -14.08 3.27 8.11
CA VAL A 209 -13.54 3.78 6.84
C VAL A 209 -13.45 5.30 6.83
N ILE A 210 -14.43 6.02 7.41
CA ILE A 210 -14.42 7.49 7.48
C ILE A 210 -13.15 7.98 8.20
N PHE A 211 -12.78 7.36 9.31
CA PHE A 211 -11.55 7.71 10.04
C PHE A 211 -10.29 7.32 9.26
N CYS A 212 -10.30 6.19 8.55
CA CYS A 212 -9.18 5.80 7.69
C CYS A 212 -8.98 6.81 6.55
N ILE A 213 -10.06 7.27 5.91
CA ILE A 213 -10.03 8.31 4.89
C ILE A 213 -9.49 9.62 5.47
N GLY A 214 -10.05 10.08 6.58
CA GLY A 214 -9.61 11.31 7.24
C GLY A 214 -8.13 11.29 7.63
N GLY A 215 -7.67 10.19 8.22
CA GLY A 215 -6.26 10.00 8.56
C GLY A 215 -5.34 9.98 7.34
N THR A 216 -5.76 9.33 6.25
CA THR A 216 -4.96 9.28 5.00
C THR A 216 -4.93 10.64 4.30
N VAL A 217 -6.02 11.38 4.28
CA VAL A 217 -6.07 12.75 3.74
C VAL A 217 -5.16 13.67 4.56
N ALA A 218 -5.23 13.62 5.89
CA ALA A 218 -4.34 14.38 6.76
C ALA A 218 -2.86 14.02 6.51
N ARG A 219 -2.55 12.73 6.41
CA ARG A 219 -1.21 12.23 6.12
C ARG A 219 -0.69 12.76 4.78
N THR A 220 -1.51 12.67 3.74
CA THR A 220 -1.20 13.22 2.42
C THR A 220 -0.86 14.72 2.49
N TYR A 221 -1.66 15.49 3.22
CA TYR A 221 -1.44 16.93 3.38
C TYR A 221 -0.10 17.24 4.06
N PHE A 222 0.18 16.57 5.18
CA PHE A 222 1.43 16.82 5.93
C PHE A 222 2.66 16.33 5.19
N GLU A 223 2.58 15.18 4.50
CA GLU A 223 3.69 14.69 3.69
C GLU A 223 3.98 15.59 2.50
N ASP A 224 2.96 15.97 1.73
CA ASP A 224 3.10 16.88 0.61
C ASP A 224 3.75 18.21 1.04
N ARG A 225 3.33 18.75 2.19
CA ARG A 225 3.91 19.96 2.77
C ARG A 225 5.37 19.75 3.20
N THR A 226 5.70 18.61 3.76
CA THR A 226 7.08 18.25 4.17
C THR A 226 7.96 18.13 2.93
N LEU A 227 7.54 17.41 1.90
CA LEU A 227 8.27 17.25 0.66
C LEU A 227 8.47 18.58 -0.05
N CYS A 228 7.48 19.46 -0.07
CA CYS A 228 7.62 20.82 -0.62
C CYS A 228 8.65 21.68 0.10
N ARG A 229 8.91 21.42 1.37
CA ARG A 229 9.85 22.21 2.18
C ARG A 229 11.26 21.63 2.19
N GLU A 230 11.36 20.31 2.22
CA GLU A 230 12.59 19.61 2.56
C GLU A 230 13.19 18.79 1.40
N LEU A 231 12.45 18.57 0.30
CA LEU A 231 12.95 17.81 -0.85
C LEU A 231 13.17 18.74 -2.05
N ASP A 232 14.43 18.83 -2.48
CA ASP A 232 14.82 19.64 -3.64
C ASP A 232 14.08 19.19 -4.90
N GLY A 233 13.59 20.17 -5.67
CA GLY A 233 12.84 19.92 -6.91
C GLY A 233 11.36 19.57 -6.72
N TYR A 234 10.90 19.21 -5.50
CA TYR A 234 9.51 18.78 -5.30
C TYR A 234 8.49 19.89 -5.58
N ARG A 235 8.81 21.15 -5.30
CA ARG A 235 7.92 22.29 -5.65
C ARG A 235 7.71 22.44 -7.16
N ALA A 236 8.74 22.19 -7.96
CA ALA A 236 8.64 22.22 -9.42
C ALA A 236 7.75 21.07 -9.91
N TYR A 237 7.96 19.86 -9.38
CA TYR A 237 7.12 18.71 -9.64
C TYR A 237 5.65 18.94 -9.25
N ALA A 238 5.39 19.54 -8.08
CA ALA A 238 4.02 19.82 -7.60
C ALA A 238 3.27 20.83 -8.49
N ARG A 239 3.99 21.70 -9.25
CA ARG A 239 3.39 22.59 -10.26
C ARG A 239 3.00 21.82 -11.53
N MET A 240 3.79 20.81 -11.92
CA MET A 240 3.52 19.97 -13.09
C MET A 240 2.42 18.96 -12.83
N VAL A 241 2.34 18.41 -11.60
CA VAL A 241 1.33 17.44 -11.18
C VAL A 241 0.51 18.06 -10.04
N PRO A 242 -0.56 18.81 -10.34
CA PRO A 242 -1.29 19.60 -9.35
C PRO A 242 -2.09 18.76 -8.35
N TYR A 243 -2.48 17.55 -8.73
CA TYR A 243 -3.37 16.71 -7.93
C TYR A 243 -2.58 15.87 -6.92
N ARG A 244 -3.03 15.86 -5.65
CA ARG A 244 -2.45 15.05 -4.59
C ARG A 244 -2.92 13.60 -4.64
N LEU A 245 -4.23 13.38 -4.67
CA LEU A 245 -4.86 12.06 -4.61
C LEU A 245 -5.78 11.80 -5.79
N ILE A 246 -6.77 12.68 -6.03
CA ILE A 246 -7.83 12.44 -7.00
C ILE A 246 -7.71 13.49 -8.09
N PRO A 247 -7.50 13.08 -9.37
CA PRO A 247 -7.44 14.01 -10.49
C PRO A 247 -8.67 14.91 -10.53
N PHE A 248 -8.46 16.19 -10.80
CA PHE A 248 -9.49 17.25 -10.91
C PHE A 248 -10.21 17.62 -9.60
N ILE A 249 -9.90 16.95 -8.47
CA ILE A 249 -10.53 17.25 -7.16
C ILE A 249 -9.49 17.81 -6.19
N TRP A 250 -8.41 17.10 -5.94
CA TRP A 250 -7.40 17.49 -4.96
C TRP A 250 -6.01 16.90 -5.18
#